data_b5590663f8326a22904c599348cf4d38
#
_entry.id   b5590663f8326a22904c599348cf4d38
#
_cell.length_a   1.000
_cell.length_b   1.000
_cell.length_c   1.000
_cell.angle_alpha   90.00
_cell.angle_beta   90.00
_cell.angle_gamma   90.00
#
_symmetry.space_group_name_H-M   'P 1'
#
loop_
_entity.id
_entity.type
_entity.pdbx_description
1 polymer ?
#
loop_
_entity_poly.entity_id
_entity_poly.type
_entity_poly.pdbx_seq_one_letter_code
_entity_poly.pdbx_strand_id
1 'polypeptide(L)' 'MLKLNAERLLEERGKTKYWLYKQLGMSYQNFNKMLNNETKSIRYENIEAMCQLLECTPNELLIFVEEE' A
#
# COMPACT_ATOMS: atom_id res chain seq x y z
N MET A 1 0.96 -4.76 15.58
CA MET A 1 1.59 -3.72 14.72
C MET A 1 0.74 -3.51 13.48
N LEU A 2 0.48 -2.25 13.15
CA LEU A 2 -0.29 -1.92 11.95
C LEU A 2 0.62 -1.91 10.73
N LYS A 3 0.22 -2.62 9.68
CA LYS A 3 0.99 -2.70 8.43
C LYS A 3 0.14 -2.45 7.21
N LEU A 4 0.79 -1.93 6.17
CA LEU A 4 0.18 -1.78 4.85
C LEU A 4 0.21 -3.14 4.15
N ASN A 5 -0.95 -3.54 3.64
CA ASN A 5 -1.13 -4.85 3.00
C ASN A 5 -1.20 -4.75 1.47
N ALA A 6 -0.58 -3.72 0.90
CA ALA A 6 -0.70 -3.44 -0.53
C ALA A 6 -0.09 -4.51 -1.41
N GLU A 7 1.06 -5.09 -1.02
CA GLU A 7 1.71 -6.12 -1.82
C GLU A 7 0.82 -7.33 -2.04
N ARG A 8 0.15 -7.78 -0.97
CA ARG A 8 -0.75 -8.92 -1.06
C ARG A 8 -1.94 -8.62 -1.95
N LEU A 9 -2.50 -7.41 -1.82
CA LEU A 9 -3.64 -7.00 -2.64
C LEU A 9 -3.25 -6.89 -4.10
N LEU A 10 -2.06 -6.38 -4.41
CA LEU A 10 -1.55 -6.35 -5.78
C LEU A 10 -1.47 -7.75 -6.37
N GLU A 11 -0.91 -8.68 -5.60
CA GLU A 11 -0.77 -10.07 -6.04
C GLU A 11 -2.14 -10.70 -6.30
N GLU A 12 -3.10 -10.50 -5.38
CA GLU A 12 -4.44 -11.04 -5.53
C GLU A 12 -5.17 -10.49 -6.75
N ARG A 13 -4.85 -9.25 -7.16
CA ARG A 13 -5.49 -8.61 -8.31
C ARG A 13 -4.69 -8.72 -9.60
N GLY A 14 -3.57 -9.46 -9.56
CA GLY A 14 -2.74 -9.64 -10.74
C GLY A 14 -2.05 -8.37 -11.20
N LYS A 15 -1.75 -7.45 -10.27
CA LYS A 15 -1.09 -6.18 -10.56
C LYS A 15 0.31 -6.18 -9.99
N THR A 16 1.20 -5.34 -10.57
CA THR A 16 2.59 -5.24 -10.13
C THR A 16 2.80 -4.00 -9.28
N LYS A 17 3.88 -4.02 -8.49
CA LYS A 17 4.31 -2.84 -7.74
C LYS A 17 4.58 -1.68 -8.67
N TYR A 18 5.19 -1.94 -9.82
CA TYR A 18 5.50 -0.90 -10.79
C TYR A 18 4.23 -0.21 -11.29
N TRP A 19 3.20 -0.99 -11.56
CA TRP A 19 1.90 -0.45 -11.96
C TRP A 19 1.37 0.53 -10.89
N LEU A 20 1.38 0.11 -9.63
CA LEU A 20 0.90 0.96 -8.53
C LEU A 20 1.76 2.21 -8.37
N TYR A 21 3.07 2.06 -8.45
CA TYR A 21 4.00 3.15 -8.36
C TYR A 21 3.68 4.23 -9.42
N LYS A 22 3.44 3.80 -10.65
CA LYS A 22 3.12 4.73 -11.74
C LYS A 22 1.81 5.48 -11.49
N GLN A 23 0.84 4.82 -10.87
CA GLN A 23 -0.45 5.45 -10.59
C GLN A 23 -0.38 6.48 -9.48
N LEU A 24 0.47 6.27 -8.48
CA LEU A 24 0.52 7.13 -7.30
C LEU A 24 1.32 8.41 -7.50
N GLY A 25 2.25 8.43 -8.46
CA GLY A 25 3.02 9.64 -8.77
C GLY A 25 3.99 10.10 -7.70
N MET A 26 4.35 9.23 -6.77
CA MET A 26 5.32 9.55 -5.72
C MET A 26 6.71 9.07 -6.15
N SER A 27 7.76 9.52 -5.45
CA SER A 27 9.10 9.08 -5.76
C SER A 27 9.23 7.57 -5.52
N TYR A 28 10.06 6.91 -6.33
CA TYR A 28 10.23 5.47 -6.21
C TYR A 28 10.77 5.07 -4.83
N GLN A 29 11.69 5.87 -4.31
CA GLN A 29 12.28 5.64 -2.99
C GLN A 29 11.22 5.68 -1.88
N ASN A 30 10.37 6.70 -1.90
CA ASN A 30 9.30 6.82 -0.91
C ASN A 30 8.25 5.73 -1.08
N PHE A 31 7.95 5.37 -2.33
CA PHE A 31 7.02 4.28 -2.63
C PHE A 31 7.52 2.96 -2.04
N ASN A 32 8.78 2.62 -2.26
CA ASN A 32 9.35 1.39 -1.72
C ASN A 32 9.34 1.37 -0.19
N LYS A 33 9.68 2.48 0.44
CA LYS A 33 9.64 2.58 1.91
C LYS A 33 8.23 2.34 2.42
N MET A 34 7.25 2.92 1.76
CA MET A 34 5.84 2.74 2.14
C MET A 34 5.42 1.28 2.01
N LEU A 35 5.70 0.65 0.87
CA LEU A 35 5.31 -0.75 0.66
C LEU A 35 6.03 -1.71 1.59
N ASN A 36 7.25 -1.41 1.97
CA ASN A 36 8.05 -2.24 2.88
C ASN A 36 7.74 -1.96 4.35
N ASN A 37 6.77 -1.10 4.62
CA ASN A 37 6.38 -0.72 5.99
C ASN A 37 7.50 -0.07 6.78
N GLU A 38 8.33 0.72 6.11
CA GLU A 38 9.43 1.44 6.73
C GLU A 38 9.05 2.88 7.10
N THR A 39 7.84 3.31 6.75
CA THR A 39 7.34 4.63 7.10
C THR A 39 6.46 4.56 8.34
N LYS A 40 6.35 5.67 9.06
CA LYS A 40 5.52 5.76 10.26
C LYS A 40 4.18 6.43 10.00
N SER A 41 4.01 6.96 8.80
CA SER A 41 2.76 7.63 8.42
C SER A 41 2.52 7.44 6.93
N ILE A 42 1.24 7.51 6.56
CA ILE A 42 0.82 7.46 5.15
C ILE A 42 -0.23 8.55 5.01
N ARG A 43 -0.10 9.37 3.95
CA ARG A 43 -1.07 10.42 3.69
C ARG A 43 -2.43 9.82 3.35
N TYR A 44 -3.50 10.46 3.81
CA TYR A 44 -4.85 10.04 3.48
C TYR A 44 -5.07 9.93 1.98
N GLU A 45 -4.55 10.88 1.20
CA GLU A 45 -4.70 10.84 -0.26
C GLU A 45 -4.07 9.59 -0.88
N ASN A 46 -2.99 9.08 -0.31
CA ASN A 46 -2.37 7.85 -0.78
C ASN A 46 -3.19 6.63 -0.38
N ILE A 47 -3.75 6.63 0.82
CA ILE A 47 -4.65 5.55 1.27
C ILE A 47 -5.87 5.50 0.36
N GLU A 48 -6.47 6.65 0.10
CA GLU A 48 -7.65 6.75 -0.76
C GLU A 48 -7.35 6.26 -2.17
N ALA A 49 -6.23 6.72 -2.76
CA ALA A 49 -5.83 6.31 -4.09
C ALA A 49 -5.60 4.80 -4.19
N MET A 50 -4.90 4.23 -3.21
CA MET A 50 -4.66 2.78 -3.20
C MET A 50 -5.95 1.99 -3.07
N CYS A 51 -6.88 2.44 -2.23
CA CYS A 51 -8.18 1.78 -2.12
C CYS A 51 -8.94 1.80 -3.43
N GLN A 52 -8.93 2.93 -4.13
CA GLN A 52 -9.61 3.05 -5.43
C GLN A 52 -8.94 2.19 -6.49
N LEU A 53 -7.60 2.23 -6.56
CA LEU A 53 -6.85 1.49 -7.58
C LEU A 53 -6.91 -0.02 -7.36
N LEU A 54 -6.89 -0.45 -6.11
CA LEU A 54 -6.91 -1.87 -5.76
C LEU A 54 -8.33 -2.39 -5.52
N GLU A 55 -9.31 -1.52 -5.64
CA GLU A 55 -10.73 -1.86 -5.40
C GLU A 55 -10.91 -2.55 -4.06
N CYS A 56 -10.41 -1.90 -3.01
CA CYS A 56 -10.47 -2.43 -1.65
C CYS A 56 -10.89 -1.35 -0.66
N THR A 57 -11.20 -1.77 0.55
CA THR A 57 -11.50 -0.85 1.65
C THR A 57 -10.25 -0.57 2.46
N PRO A 58 -10.21 0.52 3.25
CA PRO A 58 -9.09 0.74 4.17
C PRO A 58 -8.88 -0.43 5.13
N ASN A 59 -9.94 -1.12 5.48
CA ASN A 59 -9.89 -2.28 6.36
C ASN A 59 -9.13 -3.45 5.74
N GLU A 60 -9.15 -3.56 4.43
CA GLU A 60 -8.37 -4.56 3.70
C GLU A 60 -6.94 -4.10 3.46
N LEU A 61 -6.75 -2.79 3.27
CA LEU A 61 -5.46 -2.21 2.95
C LEU A 61 -4.53 -2.15 4.16
N LEU A 62 -5.08 -1.86 5.34
CA LEU A 62 -4.31 -1.72 6.58
C LEU A 62 -4.70 -2.85 7.53
N ILE A 63 -3.70 -3.61 7.98
CA ILE A 63 -3.94 -4.79 8.81
C ILE A 63 -3.09 -4.75 10.08
N PHE A 64 -3.56 -5.39 11.11
CA PHE A 64 -2.77 -5.61 12.32
C PHE A 64 -2.06 -6.96 12.20
N VAL A 65 -0.76 -6.94 12.48
CA VAL A 65 0.07 -8.14 12.47
C VAL A 65 0.66 -8.29 13.87
N GLU A 66 0.58 -9.51 14.42
CA GLU A 66 1.19 -9.78 15.71
C GLU A 66 2.71 -9.83 15.56
N GLU A 67 3.40 -9.24 16.52
CA GLU A 67 4.86 -9.34 16.59
C GLU A 67 5.23 -10.47 17.54
N GLU A 68 6.21 -11.22 17.11
CA GLU A 68 6.77 -12.27 17.96
C GLU A 68 7.92 -11.72 18.80
#